data_cc80246b94288c271bc40ee35694a446
#
_entry.id   cc80246b94288c271bc40ee35694a446
#
_cell.length_a   1.000
_cell.length_b   1.000
_cell.length_c   1.000
_cell.angle_alpha   90.00
_cell.angle_beta   90.00
_cell.angle_gamma   90.00
#
_symmetry.space_group_name_H-M   'P 1'
#
loop_
_entity.id
_entity.type
_entity.pdbx_description
1 polymer ?
#
loop_
_entity_poly.entity_id
_entity_poly.type
_entity_poly.pdbx_seq_one_letter_code
_entity_poly.pdbx_strand_id
1 'polypeptide(L)'
;MNFHEHRSALHAFAAGSPVILTAYDALQLSADMAGPFVQEASFWWLTGIEEPGWKVIYESARNHATLVRPERSEVQRIFEGESTDAEIRARSGANEIIEARDFETKLRMLARTHTLAYTVYDKTPHVFVVNPAQRALHDTLGRIFSSVESIETHIHELRAIKSEDEIKAIKQAISLTVKAFEAVRTGLESFAHEYEVEAEFTKLFRSHNATHAYEPIVASGAHAVTLHYVANSGKLSAKDLLLLDIGARVHGYCADITRTYSLNPSRRQVDIHTAVVRAHTRIIKLLGPNLAVRDYITNVDEIMKDALIEVGLLDDRSDTDTYRRYFPHAVSHGLGIDVHDSLGAPTYFRPGMVVTVEPGIYIPEEGIGVRIEDDILITTKGAQNLSRRLSTDL
;
A
#
# COMPACT_ATOMS: atom_id res chain seq x y z
N MET A 1 -14.26 7.37 8.80
CA MET A 1 -13.98 5.91 9.01
C MET A 1 -14.73 5.41 10.21
N ASN A 2 -15.34 4.24 10.14
CA ASN A 2 -16.03 3.60 11.25
C ASN A 2 -15.23 2.40 11.80
N PHE A 3 -14.25 2.64 12.63
CA PHE A 3 -13.41 1.61 13.24
C PHE A 3 -14.18 0.60 14.11
N HIS A 4 -15.35 1.00 14.62
CA HIS A 4 -16.24 0.08 15.36
C HIS A 4 -16.81 -1.00 14.41
N GLU A 5 -17.22 -0.65 13.19
CA GLU A 5 -17.69 -1.62 12.18
C GLU A 5 -16.58 -2.57 11.76
N HIS A 6 -15.36 -2.08 11.57
CA HIS A 6 -14.21 -2.91 11.28
C HIS A 6 -13.97 -3.96 12.37
N ARG A 7 -13.99 -3.56 13.64
CA ARG A 7 -13.85 -4.50 14.76
C ARG A 7 -15.02 -5.49 14.80
N SER A 8 -16.24 -5.01 14.60
CA SER A 8 -17.43 -5.87 14.62
C SER A 8 -17.39 -6.95 13.53
N ALA A 9 -16.79 -6.67 12.37
CA ALA A 9 -16.63 -7.63 11.29
C ALA A 9 -15.73 -8.82 11.70
N LEU A 10 -14.82 -8.64 12.66
CA LEU A 10 -13.98 -9.74 13.17
C LEU A 10 -14.75 -10.75 14.05
N HIS A 11 -15.96 -10.40 14.54
CA HIS A 11 -16.70 -11.27 15.46
C HIS A 11 -16.95 -12.67 14.88
N ALA A 12 -17.26 -12.76 13.59
CA ALA A 12 -17.52 -14.03 12.91
C ALA A 12 -16.29 -14.97 12.88
N PHE A 13 -15.09 -14.39 12.82
CA PHE A 13 -13.83 -15.16 12.73
C PHE A 13 -13.23 -15.46 14.11
N ALA A 14 -13.34 -14.52 15.04
CA ALA A 14 -12.76 -14.68 16.37
C ALA A 14 -13.54 -15.66 17.27
N ALA A 15 -14.79 -16.00 16.91
CA ALA A 15 -15.63 -16.98 17.61
C ALA A 15 -15.69 -16.76 19.14
N GLY A 16 -15.68 -15.51 19.57
CA GLY A 16 -15.69 -15.11 20.98
C GLY A 16 -14.31 -14.98 21.64
N SER A 17 -13.25 -15.47 21.04
CA SER A 17 -11.88 -15.32 21.55
C SER A 17 -11.38 -13.87 21.41
N PRO A 18 -10.49 -13.40 22.31
CA PRO A 18 -9.91 -12.07 22.23
C PRO A 18 -8.95 -11.94 21.04
N VAL A 19 -9.00 -10.78 20.39
CA VAL A 19 -8.06 -10.37 19.33
C VAL A 19 -7.17 -9.27 19.91
N ILE A 20 -5.86 -9.47 19.91
CA ILE A 20 -4.89 -8.53 20.46
C ILE A 20 -3.89 -8.14 19.38
N LEU A 21 -3.83 -6.85 19.02
CA LEU A 21 -2.88 -6.30 18.07
C LEU A 21 -2.02 -5.22 18.72
N THR A 22 -0.87 -4.97 18.11
CA THR A 22 0.03 -3.89 18.51
C THR A 22 0.31 -2.96 17.34
N ALA A 23 0.40 -1.66 17.64
CA ALA A 23 1.06 -0.70 16.78
C ALA A 23 2.51 -1.09 16.57
N TYR A 24 3.13 -0.60 15.49
CA TYR A 24 4.58 -0.65 15.37
C TYR A 24 5.25 0.21 16.44
N ASP A 25 6.47 -0.14 16.80
CA ASP A 25 7.37 0.72 17.56
C ASP A 25 8.07 1.71 16.61
N ALA A 26 8.37 2.91 17.09
CA ALA A 26 9.23 3.83 16.38
C ALA A 26 10.64 3.23 16.28
N LEU A 27 11.21 3.24 15.07
CA LEU A 27 12.56 2.73 14.82
C LEU A 27 13.56 3.87 14.84
N GLN A 28 14.75 3.61 15.42
CA GLN A 28 15.85 4.55 15.44
C GLN A 28 16.34 4.83 14.02
N LEU A 29 16.39 6.11 13.65
CA LEU A 29 17.00 6.57 12.41
C LEU A 29 18.47 6.98 12.65
N SER A 30 18.71 7.75 13.70
CA SER A 30 20.04 8.28 14.05
C SER A 30 20.06 8.63 15.53
N ALA A 31 21.14 8.29 16.24
CA ALA A 31 21.41 8.64 17.63
C ALA A 31 20.14 8.62 18.52
N ASP A 32 19.54 9.78 18.78
CA ASP A 32 18.35 10.01 19.59
C ASP A 32 17.09 10.33 18.74
N MET A 33 17.16 10.18 17.40
CA MET A 33 16.07 10.50 16.49
C MET A 33 15.38 9.22 15.97
N ALA A 34 14.05 9.22 16.01
CA ALA A 34 13.24 8.23 15.32
C ALA A 34 13.09 8.58 13.83
N GLY A 35 12.95 7.54 12.99
CA GLY A 35 12.61 7.70 11.58
C GLY A 35 11.14 8.09 11.37
N PRO A 36 10.77 8.43 10.11
CA PRO A 36 9.37 8.60 9.74
C PRO A 36 8.54 7.38 10.15
N PHE A 37 7.41 7.64 10.82
CA PHE A 37 6.56 6.58 11.33
C PHE A 37 5.42 6.26 10.37
N VAL A 38 5.29 4.98 10.03
CA VAL A 38 4.14 4.43 9.33
C VAL A 38 3.57 3.33 10.20
N GLN A 39 2.26 3.39 10.45
CA GLN A 39 1.59 2.46 11.34
C GLN A 39 1.40 1.08 10.71
N GLU A 40 1.37 0.03 11.56
CA GLU A 40 0.92 -1.31 11.17
C GLU A 40 -0.54 -1.24 10.68
N ALA A 41 -0.76 -1.71 9.47
CA ALA A 41 -2.00 -1.42 8.76
C ALA A 41 -3.24 -2.10 9.37
N SER A 42 -3.12 -3.32 9.91
CA SER A 42 -4.23 -4.01 10.57
C SER A 42 -4.59 -3.38 11.89
N PHE A 43 -3.59 -2.94 12.67
CA PHE A 43 -3.81 -2.15 13.87
C PHE A 43 -4.50 -0.83 13.56
N TRP A 44 -4.00 -0.11 12.53
CA TRP A 44 -4.61 1.16 12.11
C TRP A 44 -6.05 0.95 11.64
N TRP A 45 -6.31 -0.11 10.87
CA TRP A 45 -7.65 -0.44 10.36
C TRP A 45 -8.66 -0.71 11.49
N LEU A 46 -8.20 -1.21 12.63
CA LEU A 46 -9.05 -1.44 13.80
C LEU A 46 -9.21 -0.21 14.71
N THR A 47 -8.28 0.75 14.67
CA THR A 47 -8.17 1.78 15.71
C THR A 47 -8.11 3.22 15.21
N GLY A 48 -7.58 3.44 14.02
CA GLY A 48 -7.28 4.77 13.49
C GLY A 48 -6.17 5.51 14.25
N ILE A 49 -5.40 4.81 15.10
CA ILE A 49 -4.30 5.41 15.86
C ILE A 49 -3.03 5.41 15.02
N GLU A 50 -2.41 6.58 14.86
CA GLU A 50 -1.17 6.78 14.08
C GLU A 50 0.07 6.98 14.96
N GLU A 51 -0.02 6.68 16.25
CA GLU A 51 1.06 6.80 17.21
C GLU A 51 1.69 5.44 17.50
N PRO A 52 3.04 5.35 17.70
CA PRO A 52 3.71 4.09 17.97
C PRO A 52 3.39 3.51 19.35
N GLY A 53 3.59 2.20 19.51
CA GLY A 53 3.60 1.48 20.78
C GLY A 53 2.23 1.20 21.41
N TRP A 54 1.13 1.69 20.85
CA TRP A 54 -0.21 1.38 21.30
C TRP A 54 -0.56 -0.08 21.08
N LYS A 55 -1.49 -0.63 21.89
CA LYS A 55 -2.07 -1.96 21.67
C LYS A 55 -3.58 -1.89 21.73
N VAL A 56 -4.24 -2.84 21.09
CA VAL A 56 -5.69 -3.01 21.18
C VAL A 56 -6.01 -4.43 21.63
N ILE A 57 -6.91 -4.55 22.60
CA ILE A 57 -7.57 -5.80 23.00
C ILE A 57 -9.03 -5.68 22.57
N TYR A 58 -9.43 -6.50 21.62
CA TYR A 58 -10.82 -6.58 21.18
C TYR A 58 -11.46 -7.87 21.68
N GLU A 59 -12.39 -7.73 22.64
CA GLU A 59 -13.21 -8.82 23.18
C GLU A 59 -14.39 -9.04 22.24
N SER A 60 -14.26 -9.90 21.25
CA SER A 60 -15.23 -10.07 20.16
C SER A 60 -16.62 -10.47 20.65
N ALA A 61 -16.73 -11.31 21.69
CA ALA A 61 -18.00 -11.74 22.27
C ALA A 61 -18.83 -10.57 22.85
N ARG A 62 -18.17 -9.50 23.28
CA ARG A 62 -18.80 -8.31 23.93
C ARG A 62 -18.78 -7.08 23.04
N ASN A 63 -18.20 -7.18 21.86
CA ASN A 63 -17.89 -6.04 20.99
C ASN A 63 -17.23 -4.87 21.75
N HIS A 64 -16.24 -5.21 22.59
CA HIS A 64 -15.58 -4.28 23.49
C HIS A 64 -14.10 -4.12 23.12
N ALA A 65 -13.67 -2.89 22.87
CA ALA A 65 -12.29 -2.56 22.54
C ALA A 65 -11.64 -1.79 23.70
N THR A 66 -10.56 -2.36 24.23
CA THR A 66 -9.66 -1.71 25.18
C THR A 66 -8.38 -1.31 24.46
N LEU A 67 -8.03 -0.04 24.49
CA LEU A 67 -6.72 0.44 24.04
C LEU A 67 -5.75 0.45 25.21
N VAL A 68 -4.48 0.12 24.92
CA VAL A 68 -3.41 0.14 25.90
C VAL A 68 -2.45 1.26 25.52
N ARG A 69 -2.35 2.27 26.39
CA ARG A 69 -1.45 3.41 26.21
C ARG A 69 0.01 2.95 26.39
N PRO A 70 0.93 3.33 25.48
CA PRO A 70 2.34 3.06 25.67
C PRO A 70 2.89 3.83 26.87
N GLU A 71 3.86 3.24 27.58
CA GLU A 71 4.59 3.94 28.61
C GLU A 71 5.47 5.02 28.00
N ARG A 72 5.35 6.26 28.47
CA ARG A 72 6.16 7.39 28.05
C ARG A 72 6.72 8.11 29.25
N SER A 73 8.02 8.42 29.22
CA SER A 73 8.63 9.28 30.22
C SER A 73 8.13 10.71 30.12
N GLU A 74 8.27 11.50 31.17
CA GLU A 74 7.92 12.92 31.16
C GLU A 74 8.71 13.68 30.06
N VAL A 75 9.97 13.32 29.86
CA VAL A 75 10.82 13.88 28.81
C VAL A 75 10.22 13.60 27.43
N GLN A 76 9.83 12.37 27.13
CA GLN A 76 9.18 12.03 25.85
C GLN A 76 7.89 12.79 25.63
N ARG A 77 7.06 12.96 26.67
CA ARG A 77 5.84 13.78 26.55
C ARG A 77 6.11 15.25 26.21
N ILE A 78 7.19 15.82 26.76
CA ILE A 78 7.59 17.20 26.46
C ILE A 78 8.09 17.32 25.01
N PHE A 79 8.88 16.36 24.52
CA PHE A 79 9.48 16.42 23.18
C PHE A 79 8.53 16.01 22.06
N GLU A 80 7.69 14.99 22.28
CA GLU A 80 6.86 14.39 21.24
C GLU A 80 5.36 14.73 21.38
N GLY A 81 4.95 15.28 22.51
CA GLY A 81 3.55 15.45 22.85
C GLY A 81 2.86 14.14 23.24
N GLU A 82 1.62 14.24 23.64
CA GLU A 82 0.77 13.08 23.95
C GLU A 82 -0.69 13.40 23.65
N SER A 83 -1.36 12.51 22.93
CA SER A 83 -2.82 12.64 22.71
C SER A 83 -3.58 12.34 24.00
N THR A 84 -4.59 13.14 24.27
CA THR A 84 -5.50 12.93 25.41
C THR A 84 -6.41 11.71 25.22
N ASP A 85 -6.92 11.15 26.30
CA ASP A 85 -7.91 10.08 26.24
C ASP A 85 -9.14 10.44 25.41
N ALA A 86 -9.57 11.69 25.50
CA ALA A 86 -10.73 12.20 24.75
C ALA A 86 -10.46 12.17 23.24
N GLU A 87 -9.29 12.60 22.78
CA GLU A 87 -8.89 12.57 21.38
C GLU A 87 -8.76 11.13 20.86
N ILE A 88 -8.11 10.26 21.65
CA ILE A 88 -7.96 8.84 21.33
C ILE A 88 -9.33 8.15 21.20
N ARG A 89 -10.24 8.37 22.16
CA ARG A 89 -11.60 7.81 22.09
C ARG A 89 -12.41 8.36 20.92
N ALA A 90 -12.33 9.66 20.66
CA ALA A 90 -13.02 10.29 19.55
C ALA A 90 -12.57 9.73 18.20
N ARG A 91 -11.25 9.43 18.06
CA ARG A 91 -10.65 8.84 16.86
C ARG A 91 -11.01 7.37 16.70
N SER A 92 -10.79 6.57 17.74
CA SER A 92 -10.86 5.10 17.66
C SER A 92 -12.25 4.51 17.95
N GLY A 93 -13.10 5.23 18.67
CA GLY A 93 -14.35 4.69 19.22
C GLY A 93 -14.11 3.55 20.24
N ALA A 94 -12.95 3.53 20.93
CA ALA A 94 -12.65 2.53 21.94
C ALA A 94 -13.48 2.73 23.22
N ASN A 95 -13.87 1.62 23.85
CA ASN A 95 -14.67 1.62 25.06
C ASN A 95 -13.83 1.97 26.31
N GLU A 96 -12.59 1.49 26.34
CA GLU A 96 -11.70 1.59 27.50
C GLU A 96 -10.28 1.99 27.05
N ILE A 97 -9.56 2.73 27.87
CA ILE A 97 -8.13 2.97 27.75
C ILE A 97 -7.48 2.60 29.07
N ILE A 98 -6.45 1.78 29.03
CA ILE A 98 -5.64 1.36 30.19
C ILE A 98 -4.17 1.72 29.98
N GLU A 99 -3.41 1.78 31.07
CA GLU A 99 -1.97 2.00 31.03
C GLU A 99 -1.21 0.72 30.67
N ALA A 100 0.01 0.85 30.11
CA ALA A 100 0.85 -0.30 29.74
C ALA A 100 1.08 -1.26 30.91
N ARG A 101 1.26 -0.75 32.13
CA ARG A 101 1.47 -1.56 33.37
C ARG A 101 0.30 -2.50 33.66
N ASP A 102 -0.91 -2.20 33.21
CA ASP A 102 -2.12 -2.99 33.46
C ASP A 102 -2.38 -4.04 32.37
N PHE A 103 -1.61 -4.00 31.27
CA PHE A 103 -1.81 -4.84 30.10
C PHE A 103 -1.76 -6.33 30.39
N GLU A 104 -0.65 -6.82 31.01
CA GLU A 104 -0.55 -8.25 31.31
C GLU A 104 -1.59 -8.71 32.34
N THR A 105 -1.98 -7.85 33.28
CA THR A 105 -3.04 -8.16 34.24
C THR A 105 -4.36 -8.38 33.50
N LYS A 106 -4.70 -7.50 32.55
CA LYS A 106 -5.90 -7.65 31.69
C LYS A 106 -5.85 -8.94 30.90
N LEU A 107 -4.70 -9.27 30.28
CA LEU A 107 -4.52 -10.52 29.52
C LEU A 107 -4.71 -11.76 30.42
N ARG A 108 -4.12 -11.78 31.62
CA ARG A 108 -4.29 -12.88 32.59
C ARG A 108 -5.74 -13.04 33.04
N MET A 109 -6.49 -11.96 33.14
CA MET A 109 -7.94 -12.03 33.43
C MET A 109 -8.70 -12.70 32.28
N LEU A 110 -8.39 -12.34 31.02
CA LEU A 110 -8.99 -12.96 29.84
C LEU A 110 -8.61 -14.44 29.71
N ALA A 111 -7.36 -14.81 30.01
CA ALA A 111 -6.89 -16.19 29.93
C ALA A 111 -7.56 -17.15 30.95
N ARG A 112 -8.29 -16.61 31.96
CA ARG A 112 -9.11 -17.45 32.87
C ARG A 112 -10.34 -18.03 32.19
N THR A 113 -10.83 -17.38 31.13
CA THR A 113 -12.05 -17.76 30.39
C THR A 113 -11.81 -18.13 28.94
N HIS A 114 -10.63 -17.78 28.40
CA HIS A 114 -10.25 -18.04 27.01
C HIS A 114 -8.91 -18.75 26.96
N THR A 115 -8.87 -19.93 26.34
CA THR A 115 -7.62 -20.69 26.12
C THR A 115 -6.86 -20.20 24.89
N LEU A 116 -7.57 -19.59 23.93
CA LEU A 116 -7.08 -19.10 22.65
C LEU A 116 -7.10 -17.57 22.62
N ALA A 117 -6.04 -16.97 22.10
CA ALA A 117 -5.99 -15.57 21.68
C ALA A 117 -5.58 -15.46 20.23
N TYR A 118 -6.12 -14.48 19.52
CA TYR A 118 -5.73 -14.15 18.16
C TYR A 118 -4.82 -12.92 18.13
N THR A 119 -3.85 -12.94 17.21
CA THR A 119 -3.02 -11.76 16.90
C THR A 119 -2.62 -11.76 15.44
N VAL A 120 -1.98 -10.68 14.98
CA VAL A 120 -1.30 -10.64 13.67
C VAL A 120 0.15 -11.03 13.91
N TYR A 121 0.60 -12.08 13.26
CA TYR A 121 1.97 -12.54 13.33
C TYR A 121 2.32 -13.28 12.04
N ASP A 122 3.13 -12.64 11.20
CA ASP A 122 3.66 -13.25 9.99
C ASP A 122 4.89 -14.09 10.32
N LYS A 123 4.87 -15.36 9.89
CA LYS A 123 5.98 -16.32 10.03
C LYS A 123 6.86 -16.40 8.78
N THR A 124 6.52 -15.65 7.73
CA THR A 124 7.25 -15.68 6.46
C THR A 124 8.64 -15.08 6.64
N PRO A 125 9.70 -15.73 6.11
CA PRO A 125 11.03 -15.11 6.11
C PRO A 125 11.02 -13.83 5.31
N HIS A 126 11.50 -12.74 5.89
CA HIS A 126 11.60 -11.45 5.26
C HIS A 126 13.03 -11.16 4.78
N VAL A 127 13.16 -10.45 3.67
CA VAL A 127 14.45 -9.96 3.15
C VAL A 127 14.93 -8.70 3.86
N PHE A 128 14.09 -8.11 4.70
CA PHE A 128 14.37 -6.90 5.48
C PHE A 128 14.10 -7.12 6.97
N VAL A 129 14.58 -6.21 7.81
CA VAL A 129 14.34 -6.25 9.26
C VAL A 129 12.90 -5.80 9.53
N VAL A 130 12.07 -6.70 10.08
CA VAL A 130 10.70 -6.42 10.47
C VAL A 130 10.64 -5.66 11.80
N ASN A 131 9.55 -4.89 11.99
CA ASN A 131 9.32 -4.19 13.25
C ASN A 131 9.18 -5.21 14.42
N PRO A 132 9.90 -5.04 15.54
CA PRO A 132 9.94 -6.03 16.61
C PRO A 132 8.65 -6.15 17.43
N ALA A 133 7.77 -5.15 17.36
CA ALA A 133 6.57 -5.06 18.20
C ALA A 133 5.65 -6.28 18.11
N GLN A 134 5.40 -6.77 16.88
CA GLN A 134 4.51 -7.93 16.68
C GLN A 134 5.07 -9.21 17.29
N ARG A 135 6.38 -9.46 17.15
CA ARG A 135 7.04 -10.61 17.76
C ARG A 135 7.01 -10.52 19.29
N ALA A 136 7.31 -9.35 19.84
CA ALA A 136 7.26 -9.13 21.29
C ALA A 136 5.85 -9.36 21.87
N LEU A 137 4.80 -8.92 21.15
CA LEU A 137 3.42 -9.21 21.51
C LEU A 137 3.15 -10.73 21.46
N HIS A 138 3.48 -11.39 20.35
CA HIS A 138 3.26 -12.84 20.20
C HIS A 138 3.93 -13.63 21.33
N ASP A 139 5.18 -13.31 21.68
CA ASP A 139 5.91 -13.95 22.77
C ASP A 139 5.23 -13.70 24.14
N THR A 140 4.66 -12.52 24.33
CA THR A 140 3.91 -12.19 25.56
C THR A 140 2.61 -12.99 25.65
N LEU A 141 1.86 -13.06 24.55
CA LEU A 141 0.61 -13.84 24.49
C LEU A 141 0.87 -15.33 24.72
N GLY A 142 1.95 -15.88 24.12
CA GLY A 142 2.34 -17.29 24.27
C GLY A 142 2.71 -17.71 25.69
N ARG A 143 3.09 -16.74 26.59
CA ARG A 143 3.31 -17.01 28.02
C ARG A 143 2.02 -17.00 28.85
N ILE A 144 0.92 -16.46 28.29
CA ILE A 144 -0.31 -16.21 29.05
C ILE A 144 -1.47 -17.10 28.58
N PHE A 145 -1.62 -17.31 27.28
CA PHE A 145 -2.68 -18.13 26.69
C PHE A 145 -2.13 -19.52 26.33
N SER A 146 -3.01 -20.52 26.35
CA SER A 146 -2.66 -21.90 25.97
C SER A 146 -2.37 -22.04 24.47
N SER A 147 -3.04 -21.23 23.64
CA SER A 147 -2.84 -21.15 22.19
C SER A 147 -2.86 -19.71 21.71
N VAL A 148 -2.02 -19.40 20.74
CA VAL A 148 -2.01 -18.11 20.03
C VAL A 148 -2.02 -18.40 18.54
N GLU A 149 -3.03 -17.89 17.84
CA GLU A 149 -3.22 -18.11 16.41
C GLU A 149 -3.22 -16.79 15.66
N SER A 150 -2.84 -16.84 14.37
CA SER A 150 -2.89 -15.67 13.50
C SER A 150 -4.30 -15.45 12.97
N ILE A 151 -4.82 -14.23 13.08
CA ILE A 151 -6.06 -13.77 12.45
C ILE A 151 -5.78 -12.96 11.17
N GLU A 152 -4.53 -12.86 10.76
CA GLU A 152 -4.05 -12.00 9.68
C GLU A 152 -4.80 -12.23 8.36
N THR A 153 -4.93 -13.49 7.93
CA THR A 153 -5.65 -13.82 6.69
C THR A 153 -7.08 -13.28 6.70
N HIS A 154 -7.79 -13.40 7.82
CA HIS A 154 -9.17 -12.90 7.93
C HIS A 154 -9.23 -11.37 7.93
N ILE A 155 -8.27 -10.70 8.58
CA ILE A 155 -8.17 -9.23 8.50
C ILE A 155 -7.89 -8.79 7.07
N HIS A 156 -7.00 -9.48 6.36
CA HIS A 156 -6.72 -9.22 4.94
C HIS A 156 -7.95 -9.42 4.04
N GLU A 157 -8.72 -10.48 4.26
CA GLU A 157 -9.99 -10.71 3.55
C GLU A 157 -11.02 -9.59 3.79
N LEU A 158 -11.10 -9.07 5.02
CA LEU A 158 -11.98 -7.96 5.37
C LEU A 158 -11.47 -6.64 4.75
N ARG A 159 -10.18 -6.33 4.87
CA ARG A 159 -9.54 -5.15 4.28
C ARG A 159 -9.61 -5.14 2.75
N ALA A 160 -9.63 -6.31 2.11
CA ALA A 160 -9.72 -6.44 0.67
C ALA A 160 -11.00 -5.79 0.10
N ILE A 161 -12.11 -5.87 0.83
CA ILE A 161 -13.39 -5.30 0.43
C ILE A 161 -13.57 -3.95 1.10
N LYS A 162 -13.31 -2.88 0.38
CA LYS A 162 -13.35 -1.51 0.88
C LYS A 162 -14.81 -1.04 1.08
N SER A 163 -15.08 -0.43 2.22
CA SER A 163 -16.32 0.30 2.50
C SER A 163 -16.40 1.58 1.65
N GLU A 164 -17.55 2.23 1.63
CA GLU A 164 -17.74 3.50 0.91
C GLU A 164 -16.82 4.61 1.42
N ASP A 165 -16.59 4.68 2.74
CA ASP A 165 -15.68 5.65 3.35
C ASP A 165 -14.21 5.41 2.96
N GLU A 166 -13.79 4.14 2.91
CA GLU A 166 -12.45 3.75 2.46
C GLU A 166 -12.24 4.07 0.98
N ILE A 167 -13.21 3.73 0.13
CA ILE A 167 -13.20 4.09 -1.30
C ILE A 167 -13.13 5.61 -1.49
N LYS A 168 -13.83 6.38 -0.64
CA LYS A 168 -13.78 7.84 -0.68
C LYS A 168 -12.39 8.36 -0.33
N ALA A 169 -11.72 7.80 0.68
CA ALA A 169 -10.36 8.19 1.05
C ALA A 169 -9.35 7.85 -0.06
N ILE A 170 -9.43 6.65 -0.65
CA ILE A 170 -8.62 6.26 -1.81
C ILE A 170 -8.82 7.24 -2.98
N LYS A 171 -10.07 7.58 -3.31
CA LYS A 171 -10.36 8.57 -4.37
C LYS A 171 -9.80 9.96 -4.07
N GLN A 172 -9.70 10.35 -2.79
CA GLN A 172 -9.07 11.62 -2.41
C GLN A 172 -7.55 11.56 -2.62
N ALA A 173 -6.90 10.46 -2.26
CA ALA A 173 -5.48 10.24 -2.51
C ALA A 173 -5.18 10.25 -4.02
N ILE A 174 -5.95 9.52 -4.82
CA ILE A 174 -5.86 9.50 -6.28
C ILE A 174 -6.06 10.89 -6.88
N SER A 175 -7.09 11.62 -6.45
CA SER A 175 -7.37 12.97 -6.96
C SER A 175 -6.23 13.95 -6.70
N LEU A 176 -5.61 13.86 -5.52
CA LEU A 176 -4.44 14.68 -5.18
C LEU A 176 -3.22 14.28 -6.03
N THR A 177 -2.99 12.98 -6.21
CA THR A 177 -1.90 12.46 -7.04
C THR A 177 -2.07 12.90 -8.49
N VAL A 178 -3.26 12.74 -9.08
CA VAL A 178 -3.56 13.20 -10.46
C VAL A 178 -3.27 14.70 -10.62
N LYS A 179 -3.72 15.52 -9.66
CA LYS A 179 -3.48 16.96 -9.66
C LYS A 179 -1.99 17.31 -9.62
N ALA A 180 -1.20 16.53 -8.86
CA ALA A 180 0.25 16.72 -8.79
C ALA A 180 0.93 16.32 -10.10
N PHE A 181 0.52 15.21 -10.73
CA PHE A 181 1.00 14.81 -12.05
C PHE A 181 0.71 15.87 -13.13
N GLU A 182 -0.50 16.43 -13.15
CA GLU A 182 -0.88 17.49 -14.09
C GLU A 182 -0.02 18.76 -13.93
N ALA A 183 0.27 19.14 -12.67
CA ALA A 183 1.13 20.28 -12.37
C ALA A 183 2.58 20.03 -12.82
N VAL A 184 3.13 18.86 -12.52
CA VAL A 184 4.49 18.46 -12.93
C VAL A 184 4.59 18.39 -14.46
N ARG A 185 3.62 17.76 -15.13
CA ARG A 185 3.59 17.69 -16.61
C ARG A 185 3.60 19.07 -17.25
N THR A 186 2.83 20.01 -16.70
CA THR A 186 2.78 21.40 -17.22
C THR A 186 4.12 22.11 -17.07
N GLY A 187 4.89 21.82 -16.01
CA GLY A 187 6.19 22.43 -15.72
C GLY A 187 7.39 21.60 -16.19
N LEU A 188 7.19 20.49 -16.93
CA LEU A 188 8.22 19.49 -17.18
C LEU A 188 9.51 20.06 -17.81
N GLU A 189 9.40 21.00 -18.72
CA GLU A 189 10.53 21.66 -19.39
C GLU A 189 11.40 22.50 -18.44
N SER A 190 10.90 22.88 -17.27
CA SER A 190 11.61 23.72 -16.30
C SER A 190 12.52 22.96 -15.36
N PHE A 191 12.38 21.65 -15.26
CA PHE A 191 13.18 20.81 -14.36
C PHE A 191 14.49 20.38 -15.05
N ALA A 192 15.59 20.45 -14.33
CA ALA A 192 16.90 20.01 -14.77
C ALA A 192 17.33 18.66 -14.17
N HIS A 193 16.75 18.27 -13.04
CA HIS A 193 17.09 17.04 -12.32
C HIS A 193 15.85 16.32 -11.77
N GLU A 194 15.97 15.02 -11.55
CA GLU A 194 14.92 14.15 -11.02
C GLU A 194 14.41 14.62 -9.65
N TYR A 195 15.31 15.02 -8.73
CA TYR A 195 14.93 15.53 -7.41
C TYR A 195 14.10 16.82 -7.45
N GLU A 196 14.19 17.62 -8.50
CA GLU A 196 13.36 18.82 -8.65
C GLU A 196 11.91 18.45 -8.94
N VAL A 197 11.70 17.39 -9.72
CA VAL A 197 10.38 16.82 -9.98
C VAL A 197 9.79 16.23 -8.69
N GLU A 198 10.58 15.43 -7.96
CA GLU A 198 10.20 14.89 -6.65
C GLU A 198 9.79 16.00 -5.68
N ALA A 199 10.58 17.08 -5.61
CA ALA A 199 10.30 18.22 -4.73
C ALA A 199 8.95 18.87 -5.03
N GLU A 200 8.55 18.95 -6.30
CA GLU A 200 7.23 19.51 -6.67
C GLU A 200 6.07 18.61 -6.23
N PHE A 201 6.18 17.28 -6.38
CA PHE A 201 5.19 16.35 -5.82
C PHE A 201 5.11 16.48 -4.29
N THR A 202 6.25 16.48 -3.62
CA THR A 202 6.34 16.61 -2.15
C THR A 202 5.68 17.90 -1.67
N LYS A 203 5.97 19.02 -2.30
CA LYS A 203 5.36 20.33 -2.01
C LYS A 203 3.84 20.28 -2.15
N LEU A 204 3.33 19.70 -3.25
CA LEU A 204 1.89 19.60 -3.50
C LEU A 204 1.21 18.72 -2.46
N PHE A 205 1.76 17.56 -2.12
CA PHE A 205 1.21 16.68 -1.09
C PHE A 205 1.20 17.36 0.27
N ARG A 206 2.32 17.96 0.69
CA ARG A 206 2.42 18.65 1.99
C ARG A 206 1.49 19.85 2.10
N SER A 207 1.29 20.59 1.02
CA SER A 207 0.35 21.73 1.00
C SER A 207 -1.12 21.32 1.21
N HIS A 208 -1.44 20.02 1.04
CA HIS A 208 -2.76 19.44 1.28
C HIS A 208 -2.78 18.54 2.55
N ASN A 209 -1.80 18.66 3.44
CA ASN A 209 -1.64 17.83 4.63
C ASN A 209 -1.61 16.33 4.33
N ALA A 210 -1.01 15.95 3.21
CA ALA A 210 -0.78 14.59 2.77
C ALA A 210 0.73 14.27 2.77
N THR A 211 1.07 12.99 2.63
CA THR A 211 2.44 12.50 2.48
C THR A 211 2.56 11.63 1.24
N HIS A 212 3.76 11.25 0.86
CA HIS A 212 3.95 10.14 -0.07
C HIS A 212 3.43 8.84 0.54
N ALA A 213 2.85 7.98 -0.28
CA ALA A 213 2.41 6.64 0.11
C ALA A 213 3.61 5.68 0.23
N TYR A 214 4.62 5.90 -0.58
CA TYR A 214 5.89 5.18 -0.66
C TYR A 214 6.99 6.15 -1.14
N GLU A 215 8.26 5.70 -1.13
CA GLU A 215 9.37 6.49 -1.68
C GLU A 215 9.14 6.75 -3.17
N PRO A 216 9.05 8.02 -3.61
CA PRO A 216 8.74 8.37 -4.99
C PRO A 216 9.82 7.90 -5.96
N ILE A 217 9.41 7.43 -7.13
CA ILE A 217 10.31 7.04 -8.22
C ILE A 217 10.21 8.10 -9.32
N VAL A 218 11.33 8.76 -9.55
CA VAL A 218 11.53 9.72 -10.63
C VAL A 218 12.74 9.27 -11.44
N ALA A 219 12.51 8.50 -12.49
CA ALA A 219 13.55 7.77 -13.20
C ALA A 219 13.66 8.21 -14.66
N SER A 220 14.75 8.89 -15.02
CA SER A 220 15.02 9.34 -16.38
C SER A 220 15.98 8.41 -17.13
N GLY A 221 15.72 8.20 -18.42
CA GLY A 221 16.57 7.40 -19.30
C GLY A 221 16.88 6.01 -18.75
N ALA A 222 18.15 5.66 -18.59
CA ALA A 222 18.58 4.36 -18.09
C ALA A 222 18.18 4.07 -16.64
N HIS A 223 17.83 5.06 -15.82
CA HIS A 223 17.34 4.84 -14.47
C HIS A 223 15.98 4.14 -14.46
N ALA A 224 15.17 4.34 -15.50
CA ALA A 224 13.83 3.75 -15.62
C ALA A 224 13.82 2.22 -15.77
N VAL A 225 14.98 1.57 -15.97
CA VAL A 225 15.08 0.11 -15.97
C VAL A 225 15.28 -0.48 -14.57
N THR A 226 15.48 0.36 -13.56
CA THR A 226 15.53 -0.04 -12.15
C THR A 226 14.16 0.20 -11.54
N LEU A 227 13.42 -0.87 -11.21
CA LEU A 227 12.01 -0.79 -10.83
C LEU A 227 11.75 0.10 -9.60
N HIS A 228 12.60 0.01 -8.58
CA HIS A 228 12.53 0.81 -7.36
C HIS A 228 13.72 1.79 -7.28
N TYR A 229 13.85 2.64 -8.29
CA TYR A 229 14.86 3.69 -8.32
C TYR A 229 14.41 4.89 -7.49
N VAL A 230 14.89 5.00 -6.27
CA VAL A 230 14.53 6.05 -5.30
C VAL A 230 15.62 7.10 -5.07
N ALA A 231 16.75 6.98 -5.76
CA ALA A 231 17.85 7.96 -5.60
C ALA A 231 17.51 9.32 -6.21
N ASN A 232 16.70 9.37 -7.25
CA ASN A 232 16.15 10.56 -7.92
C ASN A 232 17.21 11.68 -8.15
N SER A 233 18.43 11.28 -8.55
CA SER A 233 19.59 12.20 -8.58
C SER A 233 20.09 12.53 -9.98
N GLY A 234 19.48 11.93 -11.01
CA GLY A 234 19.90 12.09 -12.40
C GLY A 234 19.52 13.44 -13.01
N LYS A 235 20.23 13.79 -14.08
CA LYS A 235 19.86 14.94 -14.92
C LYS A 235 18.76 14.53 -15.88
N LEU A 236 17.80 15.43 -16.08
CA LEU A 236 16.77 15.26 -17.11
C LEU A 236 17.32 15.66 -18.49
N SER A 237 16.92 14.92 -19.50
CA SER A 237 17.22 15.19 -20.91
C SER A 237 15.93 15.16 -21.73
N ALA A 238 15.74 16.11 -22.60
CA ALA A 238 14.54 16.16 -23.46
C ALA A 238 14.35 14.93 -24.38
N LYS A 239 15.42 14.12 -24.58
CA LYS A 239 15.41 12.92 -25.42
C LYS A 239 15.14 11.64 -24.64
N ASP A 240 15.21 11.70 -23.30
CA ASP A 240 15.00 10.55 -22.45
C ASP A 240 13.51 10.40 -22.11
N LEU A 241 13.13 9.17 -21.81
CA LEU A 241 11.87 8.92 -21.12
C LEU A 241 12.04 9.27 -19.65
N LEU A 242 11.01 9.83 -19.06
CA LEU A 242 10.90 10.10 -17.63
C LEU A 242 9.74 9.27 -17.07
N LEU A 243 10.07 8.21 -16.37
CA LEU A 243 9.12 7.39 -15.65
C LEU A 243 8.91 7.99 -14.26
N LEU A 244 7.66 8.30 -13.95
CA LEU A 244 7.22 8.81 -12.65
C LEU A 244 6.25 7.82 -12.04
N ASP A 245 6.59 7.28 -10.86
CA ASP A 245 5.76 6.36 -10.10
C ASP A 245 5.60 6.93 -8.68
N ILE A 246 4.40 7.46 -8.43
CA ILE A 246 4.17 8.33 -7.28
C ILE A 246 2.72 8.22 -6.81
N GLY A 247 2.56 8.06 -5.51
CA GLY A 247 1.25 8.04 -4.85
C GLY A 247 1.18 8.93 -3.61
N ALA A 248 0.05 9.59 -3.41
CA ALA A 248 -0.24 10.30 -2.17
C ALA A 248 -0.86 9.35 -1.13
N ARG A 249 -0.58 9.61 0.15
CA ARG A 249 -1.31 9.02 1.29
C ARG A 249 -2.21 10.10 1.90
N VAL A 250 -3.51 9.83 1.89
CA VAL A 250 -4.54 10.74 2.42
C VAL A 250 -5.47 9.97 3.36
N HIS A 251 -5.64 10.46 4.59
CA HIS A 251 -6.49 9.80 5.60
C HIS A 251 -6.16 8.32 5.81
N GLY A 252 -4.87 7.96 5.79
CA GLY A 252 -4.38 6.59 5.96
C GLY A 252 -4.44 5.72 4.69
N TYR A 253 -5.03 6.16 3.58
CA TYR A 253 -5.16 5.40 2.34
C TYR A 253 -4.23 5.91 1.25
N CYS A 254 -3.74 4.98 0.43
CA CYS A 254 -2.77 5.22 -0.62
C CYS A 254 -3.43 5.40 -2.00
N ALA A 255 -2.75 6.13 -2.88
CA ALA A 255 -2.85 6.04 -4.33
C ALA A 255 -1.56 5.46 -4.88
N ASP A 256 -1.62 4.90 -6.08
CA ASP A 256 -0.49 4.33 -6.79
C ASP A 256 -0.62 4.57 -8.29
N ILE A 257 0.19 5.47 -8.84
CA ILE A 257 0.04 5.89 -10.24
C ILE A 257 1.40 6.05 -10.89
N THR A 258 1.57 5.37 -12.03
CA THR A 258 2.75 5.56 -12.87
C THR A 258 2.39 6.17 -14.22
N ARG A 259 3.21 7.14 -14.66
CA ARG A 259 3.22 7.68 -16.02
C ARG A 259 4.64 7.78 -16.55
N THR A 260 4.77 7.63 -17.85
CA THR A 260 6.05 7.86 -18.55
C THR A 260 5.86 8.99 -19.54
N TYR A 261 6.73 10.02 -19.45
CA TYR A 261 6.70 11.21 -20.28
C TYR A 261 7.98 11.40 -21.08
N SER A 262 7.94 12.20 -22.15
CA SER A 262 9.12 12.69 -22.86
C SER A 262 8.82 14.02 -23.56
N LEU A 263 9.82 14.88 -23.69
CA LEU A 263 9.71 16.14 -24.43
C LEU A 263 10.04 15.97 -25.92
N ASN A 264 10.90 15.02 -26.27
CA ASN A 264 11.32 14.78 -27.64
C ASN A 264 11.65 13.28 -27.85
N PRO A 265 10.61 12.40 -27.85
CA PRO A 265 10.81 10.98 -27.90
C PRO A 265 11.26 10.52 -29.28
N SER A 266 12.14 9.50 -29.33
CA SER A 266 12.47 8.76 -30.53
C SER A 266 11.30 7.89 -30.99
N ARG A 267 11.32 7.45 -32.25
CA ARG A 267 10.31 6.52 -32.77
C ARG A 267 10.24 5.24 -31.94
N ARG A 268 11.38 4.68 -31.54
CA ARG A 268 11.46 3.47 -30.70
C ARG A 268 10.75 3.65 -29.36
N GLN A 269 10.98 4.77 -28.70
CA GLN A 269 10.33 5.12 -27.42
C GLN A 269 8.81 5.24 -27.57
N VAL A 270 8.34 5.88 -28.64
CA VAL A 270 6.91 5.98 -28.94
C VAL A 270 6.28 4.62 -29.18
N ASP A 271 6.96 3.72 -29.94
CA ASP A 271 6.45 2.39 -30.25
C ASP A 271 6.31 1.56 -28.98
N ILE A 272 7.31 1.58 -28.07
CA ILE A 272 7.28 0.86 -26.79
C ILE A 272 6.20 1.42 -25.89
N HIS A 273 6.11 2.76 -25.72
CA HIS A 273 5.09 3.39 -24.93
C HIS A 273 3.67 3.04 -25.44
N THR A 274 3.47 3.08 -26.75
CA THR A 274 2.19 2.71 -27.36
C THR A 274 1.79 1.27 -27.08
N ALA A 275 2.76 0.33 -27.12
CA ALA A 275 2.52 -1.06 -26.82
C ALA A 275 2.10 -1.25 -25.34
N VAL A 276 2.77 -0.56 -24.39
CA VAL A 276 2.41 -0.59 -22.96
C VAL A 276 1.02 0.00 -22.72
N VAL A 277 0.69 1.16 -23.29
CA VAL A 277 -0.65 1.78 -23.18
C VAL A 277 -1.75 0.87 -23.74
N ARG A 278 -1.46 0.18 -24.85
CA ARG A 278 -2.39 -0.80 -25.44
C ARG A 278 -2.58 -2.00 -24.54
N ALA A 279 -1.50 -2.55 -23.97
CA ALA A 279 -1.56 -3.64 -22.98
C ALA A 279 -2.35 -3.21 -21.76
N HIS A 280 -2.06 -2.06 -21.16
CA HIS A 280 -2.78 -1.48 -20.04
C HIS A 280 -4.30 -1.40 -20.29
N THR A 281 -4.69 -0.84 -21.44
CA THR A 281 -6.11 -0.73 -21.82
C THR A 281 -6.79 -2.10 -21.95
N ARG A 282 -6.07 -3.11 -22.51
CA ARG A 282 -6.59 -4.48 -22.65
C ARG A 282 -6.73 -5.16 -21.29
N ILE A 283 -5.77 -4.99 -20.41
CA ILE A 283 -5.75 -5.61 -19.08
C ILE A 283 -6.87 -5.06 -18.20
N ILE A 284 -7.10 -3.74 -18.18
CA ILE A 284 -8.23 -3.15 -17.44
C ILE A 284 -9.57 -3.73 -17.90
N LYS A 285 -9.74 -3.99 -19.20
CA LYS A 285 -10.99 -4.56 -19.74
C LYS A 285 -11.24 -6.01 -19.32
N LEU A 286 -10.23 -6.74 -18.86
CA LEU A 286 -10.42 -8.08 -18.30
C LEU A 286 -11.11 -8.03 -16.94
N LEU A 287 -10.80 -6.99 -16.13
CA LEU A 287 -11.21 -6.90 -14.74
C LEU A 287 -12.73 -6.77 -14.59
N GLY A 288 -13.26 -7.50 -13.64
CA GLY A 288 -14.67 -7.44 -13.28
C GLY A 288 -14.99 -8.40 -12.13
N PRO A 289 -16.22 -8.32 -11.59
CA PRO A 289 -16.64 -9.21 -10.52
C PRO A 289 -16.73 -10.66 -11.03
N ASN A 290 -16.35 -11.61 -10.17
CA ASN A 290 -16.32 -13.05 -10.44
C ASN A 290 -15.30 -13.52 -11.50
N LEU A 291 -14.39 -12.67 -11.97
CA LEU A 291 -13.23 -13.11 -12.73
C LEU A 291 -12.30 -13.92 -11.80
N ALA A 292 -11.94 -15.13 -12.20
CA ALA A 292 -10.95 -15.89 -11.45
C ALA A 292 -9.56 -15.22 -11.53
N VAL A 293 -8.90 -15.07 -10.39
CA VAL A 293 -7.57 -14.42 -10.32
C VAL A 293 -6.55 -15.18 -11.17
N ARG A 294 -6.62 -16.52 -11.19
CA ARG A 294 -5.77 -17.37 -12.04
C ARG A 294 -5.95 -17.04 -13.53
N ASP A 295 -7.19 -16.91 -13.98
CA ASP A 295 -7.49 -16.63 -15.39
C ASP A 295 -7.03 -15.21 -15.77
N TYR A 296 -7.19 -14.27 -14.85
CA TYR A 296 -6.65 -12.91 -15.01
C TYR A 296 -5.14 -12.94 -15.23
N ILE A 297 -4.37 -13.59 -14.37
CA ILE A 297 -2.90 -13.70 -14.49
C ILE A 297 -2.51 -14.31 -15.82
N THR A 298 -3.16 -15.41 -16.22
CA THR A 298 -2.89 -16.08 -17.51
C THR A 298 -3.14 -15.15 -18.69
N ASN A 299 -4.26 -14.42 -18.69
CA ASN A 299 -4.59 -13.50 -19.78
C ASN A 299 -3.65 -12.29 -19.82
N VAL A 300 -3.20 -11.81 -18.66
CA VAL A 300 -2.20 -10.74 -18.56
C VAL A 300 -0.87 -11.17 -19.20
N ASP A 301 -0.38 -12.37 -18.87
CA ASP A 301 0.87 -12.89 -19.47
C ASP A 301 0.75 -12.96 -21.01
N GLU A 302 -0.39 -13.39 -21.55
CA GLU A 302 -0.59 -13.41 -23.01
C GLU A 302 -0.65 -12.00 -23.63
N ILE A 303 -1.29 -11.04 -22.96
CA ILE A 303 -1.32 -9.64 -23.42
C ILE A 303 0.09 -9.03 -23.41
N MET A 304 0.89 -9.29 -22.37
CA MET A 304 2.25 -8.76 -22.28
C MET A 304 3.19 -9.41 -23.29
N LYS A 305 3.04 -10.70 -23.56
CA LYS A 305 3.76 -11.37 -24.64
C LYS A 305 3.42 -10.76 -26.01
N ASP A 306 2.13 -10.46 -26.29
CA ASP A 306 1.73 -9.74 -27.49
C ASP A 306 2.46 -8.40 -27.60
N ALA A 307 2.52 -7.62 -26.52
CA ALA A 307 3.19 -6.33 -26.50
C ALA A 307 4.70 -6.45 -26.77
N LEU A 308 5.38 -7.44 -26.18
CA LEU A 308 6.80 -7.68 -26.41
C LEU A 308 7.11 -8.14 -27.85
N ILE A 309 6.26 -8.98 -28.44
CA ILE A 309 6.37 -9.41 -29.85
C ILE A 309 6.19 -8.21 -30.78
N GLU A 310 5.19 -7.36 -30.52
CA GLU A 310 4.90 -6.17 -31.32
C GLU A 310 6.10 -5.22 -31.43
N VAL A 311 6.88 -5.10 -30.33
CA VAL A 311 8.06 -4.22 -30.29
C VAL A 311 9.38 -4.96 -30.60
N GLY A 312 9.32 -6.24 -31.01
CA GLY A 312 10.47 -7.05 -31.44
C GLY A 312 11.42 -7.45 -30.30
N LEU A 313 10.89 -7.65 -29.08
CA LEU A 313 11.66 -8.08 -27.91
C LEU A 313 11.45 -9.57 -27.57
N LEU A 314 10.43 -10.19 -28.13
CA LEU A 314 10.11 -11.60 -27.95
C LEU A 314 9.75 -12.23 -29.29
N ASP A 315 10.48 -13.24 -29.72
CA ASP A 315 10.22 -13.97 -30.97
C ASP A 315 9.37 -15.23 -30.73
N ASP A 316 9.62 -15.91 -29.60
CA ASP A 316 8.91 -17.14 -29.22
C ASP A 316 8.15 -16.94 -27.89
N ARG A 317 6.84 -17.14 -27.92
CA ARG A 317 5.97 -17.05 -26.74
C ARG A 317 6.32 -18.04 -25.63
N SER A 318 7.02 -19.11 -25.94
CA SER A 318 7.47 -20.11 -24.95
C SER A 318 8.76 -19.71 -24.24
N ASP A 319 9.47 -18.69 -24.72
CA ASP A 319 10.69 -18.17 -24.08
C ASP A 319 10.34 -17.32 -22.84
N THR A 320 10.22 -18.04 -21.74
CA THR A 320 9.87 -17.44 -20.42
C THR A 320 10.99 -16.56 -19.89
N ASP A 321 12.25 -16.88 -20.19
CA ASP A 321 13.40 -16.13 -19.67
C ASP A 321 13.47 -14.75 -20.33
N THR A 322 13.34 -14.66 -21.65
CA THR A 322 13.24 -13.40 -22.38
C THR A 322 12.00 -12.61 -21.97
N TYR A 323 10.86 -13.28 -21.80
CA TYR A 323 9.64 -12.64 -21.30
C TYR A 323 9.88 -11.97 -19.94
N ARG A 324 10.42 -12.69 -18.96
CA ARG A 324 10.68 -12.17 -17.61
C ARG A 324 11.82 -11.16 -17.56
N ARG A 325 12.74 -11.17 -18.50
CA ARG A 325 13.79 -10.16 -18.62
C ARG A 325 13.22 -8.78 -18.90
N TYR A 326 12.23 -8.67 -19.78
CA TYR A 326 11.64 -7.40 -20.20
C TYR A 326 10.34 -7.03 -19.45
N PHE A 327 9.72 -8.01 -18.77
CA PHE A 327 8.58 -7.82 -17.88
C PHE A 327 8.77 -8.64 -16.58
N PRO A 328 9.52 -8.12 -15.59
CA PRO A 328 9.96 -8.90 -14.43
C PRO A 328 9.00 -8.89 -13.22
N HIS A 329 7.93 -8.12 -13.22
CA HIS A 329 7.05 -7.95 -12.06
C HIS A 329 5.61 -8.42 -12.32
N ALA A 330 4.79 -8.47 -11.26
CA ALA A 330 3.36 -8.67 -11.37
C ALA A 330 2.69 -7.41 -11.93
N VAL A 331 1.55 -7.57 -12.62
CA VAL A 331 0.83 -6.44 -13.23
C VAL A 331 -0.17 -5.79 -12.28
N SER A 332 -0.43 -6.40 -11.13
CA SER A 332 -1.44 -5.93 -10.19
C SER A 332 -1.17 -6.40 -8.79
N HIS A 333 -1.42 -5.53 -7.84
CA HIS A 333 -1.54 -5.81 -6.42
C HIS A 333 -2.78 -5.12 -5.83
N GLY A 334 -3.15 -5.45 -4.60
CA GLY A 334 -4.20 -4.72 -3.89
C GLY A 334 -3.70 -3.35 -3.43
N LEU A 335 -4.62 -2.39 -3.33
CA LEU A 335 -4.35 -1.05 -2.87
C LEU A 335 -5.27 -0.70 -1.70
N GLY A 336 -4.75 -0.03 -0.68
CA GLY A 336 -5.54 0.37 0.49
C GLY A 336 -4.77 1.22 1.49
N ILE A 337 -4.69 0.76 2.73
CA ILE A 337 -3.88 1.37 3.80
C ILE A 337 -2.40 1.17 3.49
N ASP A 338 -2.02 -0.04 3.08
CA ASP A 338 -0.72 -0.29 2.47
C ASP A 338 -0.81 -0.03 0.97
N VAL A 339 0.30 0.39 0.35
CA VAL A 339 0.39 0.50 -1.11
C VAL A 339 0.26 -0.88 -1.74
N HIS A 340 0.98 -1.87 -1.22
CA HIS A 340 0.80 -3.29 -1.55
C HIS A 340 -0.15 -3.94 -0.53
N ASP A 341 -1.44 -3.54 -0.55
CA ASP A 341 -2.44 -4.06 0.39
C ASP A 341 -2.85 -5.48 0.03
N SER A 342 -2.91 -6.35 1.03
CA SER A 342 -3.30 -7.74 0.81
C SER A 342 -4.77 -7.84 0.37
N LEU A 343 -5.01 -8.70 -0.62
CA LEU A 343 -6.38 -9.08 -1.05
C LEU A 343 -6.91 -10.33 -0.32
N GLY A 344 -6.16 -10.90 0.65
CA GLY A 344 -6.53 -12.13 1.34
C GLY A 344 -6.51 -13.37 0.43
N ALA A 345 -5.63 -13.40 -0.58
CA ALA A 345 -5.48 -14.48 -1.57
C ALA A 345 -6.81 -14.95 -2.19
N PRO A 346 -7.62 -14.07 -2.80
CA PRO A 346 -8.94 -14.43 -3.30
C PRO A 346 -8.86 -15.36 -4.50
N THR A 347 -9.83 -16.27 -4.62
CA THR A 347 -10.02 -17.08 -5.83
C THR A 347 -10.60 -16.24 -6.98
N TYR A 348 -11.46 -15.27 -6.64
CA TYR A 348 -12.16 -14.40 -7.60
C TYR A 348 -12.11 -12.95 -7.15
N PHE A 349 -12.04 -12.04 -8.12
CA PHE A 349 -12.25 -10.62 -7.83
C PHE A 349 -13.68 -10.36 -7.36
N ARG A 350 -13.83 -9.53 -6.34
CA ARG A 350 -15.13 -9.19 -5.73
C ARG A 350 -15.35 -7.68 -5.76
N PRO A 351 -16.62 -7.22 -5.88
CA PRO A 351 -16.95 -5.81 -5.72
C PRO A 351 -16.40 -5.24 -4.39
N GLY A 352 -15.86 -4.03 -4.45
CA GLY A 352 -15.18 -3.38 -3.33
C GLY A 352 -13.66 -3.58 -3.29
N MET A 353 -13.10 -4.51 -4.05
CA MET A 353 -11.64 -4.62 -4.20
C MET A 353 -11.10 -3.46 -5.02
N VAL A 354 -9.94 -2.92 -4.60
CA VAL A 354 -9.15 -1.95 -5.36
C VAL A 354 -7.82 -2.59 -5.68
N VAL A 355 -7.42 -2.55 -6.95
CA VAL A 355 -6.18 -3.14 -7.45
C VAL A 355 -5.49 -2.18 -8.41
N THR A 356 -4.17 -2.25 -8.50
CA THR A 356 -3.39 -1.56 -9.53
C THR A 356 -3.49 -2.31 -10.87
N VAL A 357 -3.23 -1.61 -11.97
CA VAL A 357 -2.93 -2.21 -13.28
C VAL A 357 -1.74 -1.47 -13.86
N GLU A 358 -0.58 -2.12 -13.86
CA GLU A 358 0.73 -1.49 -14.06
C GLU A 358 1.64 -2.24 -15.07
N PRO A 359 1.21 -2.57 -16.28
CA PRO A 359 2.10 -3.15 -17.26
C PRO A 359 3.29 -2.23 -17.55
N GLY A 360 4.48 -2.84 -17.71
CA GLY A 360 5.71 -2.14 -18.08
C GLY A 360 6.58 -2.95 -19.03
N ILE A 361 7.44 -2.27 -19.76
CA ILE A 361 8.49 -2.87 -20.59
C ILE A 361 9.81 -2.18 -20.26
N TYR A 362 10.82 -2.97 -19.91
CA TYR A 362 12.14 -2.49 -19.48
C TYR A 362 13.23 -3.11 -20.33
N ILE A 363 14.04 -2.27 -21.00
CA ILE A 363 15.07 -2.67 -21.97
C ILE A 363 16.42 -2.12 -21.51
N PRO A 364 17.16 -2.85 -20.66
CA PRO A 364 18.44 -2.37 -20.13
C PRO A 364 19.45 -2.00 -21.21
N GLU A 365 19.46 -2.74 -22.33
CA GLU A 365 20.38 -2.53 -23.44
C GLU A 365 20.13 -1.22 -24.19
N GLU A 366 18.90 -0.72 -24.17
CA GLU A 366 18.50 0.53 -24.81
C GLU A 366 18.36 1.68 -23.79
N GLY A 367 18.44 1.40 -22.47
CA GLY A 367 18.17 2.37 -21.42
C GLY A 367 16.74 2.88 -21.45
N ILE A 368 15.77 2.03 -21.81
CA ILE A 368 14.35 2.37 -21.95
C ILE A 368 13.55 1.61 -20.90
N GLY A 369 12.81 2.33 -20.08
CA GLY A 369 11.79 1.81 -19.18
C GLY A 369 10.48 2.57 -19.36
N VAL A 370 9.39 1.84 -19.53
CA VAL A 370 8.03 2.39 -19.63
C VAL A 370 7.10 1.62 -18.71
N ARG A 371 6.38 2.31 -17.83
CA ARG A 371 5.26 1.78 -17.06
C ARG A 371 4.09 2.76 -17.12
N ILE A 372 2.88 2.23 -17.24
CA ILE A 372 1.62 2.97 -17.15
C ILE A 372 0.76 2.25 -16.13
N GLU A 373 0.31 2.97 -15.12
CA GLU A 373 -0.40 2.41 -13.99
C GLU A 373 -1.61 3.24 -13.60
N ASP A 374 -2.69 2.56 -13.31
CA ASP A 374 -3.92 3.13 -12.77
C ASP A 374 -4.50 2.27 -11.64
N ASP A 375 -5.19 2.95 -10.72
CA ASP A 375 -5.95 2.35 -9.62
C ASP A 375 -7.36 1.97 -10.07
N ILE A 376 -7.72 0.70 -9.92
CA ILE A 376 -8.95 0.12 -10.46
C ILE A 376 -9.85 -0.40 -9.34
N LEU A 377 -11.06 0.14 -9.22
CA LEU A 377 -12.10 -0.38 -8.32
C LEU A 377 -12.94 -1.43 -9.05
N ILE A 378 -13.02 -2.61 -8.46
CA ILE A 378 -13.97 -3.64 -8.90
C ILE A 378 -15.35 -3.28 -8.38
N THR A 379 -16.31 -3.12 -9.28
CA THR A 379 -17.70 -2.82 -8.97
C THR A 379 -18.63 -3.98 -9.33
N THR A 380 -19.88 -3.93 -8.93
CA THR A 380 -20.90 -4.93 -9.35
C THR A 380 -21.15 -4.94 -10.86
N LYS A 381 -20.75 -3.88 -11.58
CA LYS A 381 -20.97 -3.70 -13.03
C LYS A 381 -19.71 -3.90 -13.88
N GLY A 382 -18.56 -4.14 -13.26
CA GLY A 382 -17.26 -4.25 -13.95
C GLY A 382 -16.18 -3.44 -13.25
N ALA A 383 -15.08 -3.15 -13.93
CA ALA A 383 -13.97 -2.34 -13.45
C ALA A 383 -14.23 -0.83 -13.63
N GLN A 384 -13.86 -0.05 -12.63
CA GLN A 384 -13.86 1.42 -12.68
C GLN A 384 -12.43 1.92 -12.50
N ASN A 385 -11.83 2.48 -13.54
CA ASN A 385 -10.56 3.18 -13.43
C ASN A 385 -10.76 4.50 -12.66
N LEU A 386 -10.15 4.61 -11.48
CA LEU A 386 -10.27 5.75 -10.57
C LEU A 386 -9.35 6.91 -10.97
N SER A 387 -8.23 6.62 -11.63
CA SER A 387 -7.22 7.59 -12.10
C SER A 387 -7.38 7.98 -13.57
N ARG A 388 -8.45 7.55 -14.25
CA ARG A 388 -8.73 7.77 -15.69
C ARG A 388 -8.65 9.21 -16.20
N ARG A 389 -8.65 10.21 -15.29
CA ARG A 389 -8.53 11.63 -15.68
C ARG A 389 -7.11 12.00 -16.07
N LEU A 390 -6.11 11.27 -15.54
CA LEU A 390 -4.72 11.49 -15.90
C LEU A 390 -4.44 10.82 -17.25
N SER A 391 -4.11 11.63 -18.26
CA SER A 391 -3.77 11.11 -19.58
C SER A 391 -2.62 10.11 -19.52
N THR A 392 -2.67 9.11 -20.41
CA THR A 392 -1.59 8.17 -20.67
C THR A 392 -0.69 8.60 -21.85
N ASP A 393 -0.86 9.81 -22.38
CA ASP A 393 -0.04 10.33 -23.47
C ASP A 393 1.41 10.57 -23.00
N LEU A 394 2.34 10.25 -23.90
CA LEU A 394 3.79 10.41 -23.71
C LEU A 394 4.22 11.87 -23.58
#